data_e40855ef8d94798c96341020fc96ba12
#
_entry.id   e40855ef8d94798c96341020fc96ba12
#
_cell.length_a   1.000
_cell.length_b   1.000
_cell.length_c   1.000
_cell.angle_alpha   90.00
_cell.angle_beta   90.00
_cell.angle_gamma   90.00
#
_symmetry.space_group_name_H-M   'P 1'
#
loop_
_entity.id
_entity.type
_entity.pdbx_description
1 polymer ?
#
loop_
_entity_poly.entity_id
_entity_poly.type
_entity_poly.pdbx_seq_one_letter_code
_entity_poly.pdbx_strand_id
1 'polypeptide(L)'
;KGVSVHVGDLSAQTRAIYTFIEAVLKEGGGSFDDIAHLKLCVKHNSTEADGTSFLDRILDVTKEYVGENGPVVTCFGVDLLYPGLDLEIDAMAFKSNHQRMTLGPAGSKVHDGYFPDSIRASDEIWVGGQVAQSDAGEVMAPGDIREQARIVFQRLRDVLALSDASLDDIVKMNLFFTASGEDVKEELHAAMAIWEEMAPNAHPAMTPVRAYELSQPGLLIQADCIAMTSI
;
A
#
# COMPACT_ATOMS: atom_id res chain seq x y z
N LYS A 1 -8.85 27.10 -11.36
CA LYS A 1 -8.18 25.99 -12.03
C LYS A 1 -7.07 25.54 -11.09
N GLY A 2 -7.06 24.26 -10.69
CA GLY A 2 -5.95 23.70 -9.94
C GLY A 2 -4.65 23.77 -10.73
N VAL A 3 -3.58 24.14 -10.07
CA VAL A 3 -2.23 24.18 -10.64
C VAL A 3 -1.35 23.35 -9.73
N SER A 4 -0.55 22.45 -10.29
CA SER A 4 0.44 21.71 -9.52
C SER A 4 1.46 22.67 -8.90
N VAL A 5 1.74 22.48 -7.62
CA VAL A 5 2.78 23.24 -6.91
C VAL A 5 4.10 22.47 -6.96
N HIS A 6 5.22 23.19 -6.87
CA HIS A 6 6.55 22.57 -6.83
C HIS A 6 6.83 21.59 -7.97
N VAL A 7 6.40 21.94 -9.21
CA VAL A 7 6.60 21.08 -10.40
C VAL A 7 8.08 20.72 -10.55
N GLY A 8 8.37 19.41 -10.64
CA GLY A 8 9.71 18.86 -10.76
C GLY A 8 10.49 18.76 -9.44
N ASP A 9 9.86 19.03 -8.29
CA ASP A 9 10.42 18.82 -6.96
C ASP A 9 9.49 17.92 -6.14
N LEU A 10 9.70 16.61 -6.23
CA LEU A 10 8.88 15.61 -5.57
C LEU A 10 8.88 15.76 -4.04
N SER A 11 10.04 16.07 -3.46
CA SER A 11 10.15 16.27 -2.00
C SER A 11 9.32 17.45 -1.53
N ALA A 12 9.33 18.56 -2.28
CA ALA A 12 8.51 19.73 -1.96
C ALA A 12 7.03 19.48 -2.21
N GLN A 13 6.65 18.72 -3.26
CA GLN A 13 5.26 18.26 -3.46
C GLN A 13 4.79 17.40 -2.30
N THR A 14 5.61 16.43 -1.86
CA THR A 14 5.30 15.55 -0.72
C THR A 14 5.06 16.37 0.55
N ARG A 15 5.95 17.31 0.88
CA ARG A 15 5.78 18.18 2.06
C ARG A 15 4.54 19.05 1.97
N ALA A 16 4.21 19.59 0.78
CA ALA A 16 2.99 20.37 0.58
C ALA A 16 1.73 19.52 0.84
N ILE A 17 1.70 18.26 0.37
CA ILE A 17 0.59 17.34 0.63
C ILE A 17 0.47 17.08 2.14
N TYR A 18 1.58 16.80 2.84
CA TYR A 18 1.53 16.59 4.30
C TYR A 18 1.07 17.82 5.08
N THR A 19 1.37 19.02 4.60
CA THR A 19 0.82 20.26 5.19
C THR A 19 -0.71 20.29 5.10
N PHE A 20 -1.30 19.85 3.97
CA PHE A 20 -2.75 19.75 3.84
C PHE A 20 -3.33 18.63 4.69
N ILE A 21 -2.70 17.45 4.73
CA ILE A 21 -3.13 16.32 5.56
C ILE A 21 -3.11 16.76 7.05
N GLU A 22 -2.06 17.43 7.50
CA GLU A 22 -1.97 17.94 8.86
C GLU A 22 -3.11 18.89 9.21
N ALA A 23 -3.45 19.82 8.32
CA ALA A 23 -4.54 20.76 8.52
C ALA A 23 -5.88 20.03 8.67
N VAL A 24 -6.16 19.04 7.83
CA VAL A 24 -7.39 18.22 7.89
C VAL A 24 -7.43 17.40 9.19
N LEU A 25 -6.34 16.75 9.56
CA LEU A 25 -6.23 15.98 10.79
C LEU A 25 -6.49 16.84 12.02
N LYS A 26 -5.88 18.03 12.10
CA LYS A 26 -6.08 19.00 13.20
C LYS A 26 -7.53 19.47 13.29
N GLU A 27 -8.19 19.72 12.17
CA GLU A 27 -9.61 20.12 12.15
C GLU A 27 -10.50 18.98 12.68
N GLY A 28 -10.16 17.72 12.38
CA GLY A 28 -10.79 16.52 12.94
C GLY A 28 -10.38 16.21 14.39
N GLY A 29 -9.48 17.01 14.99
CA GLY A 29 -8.95 16.79 16.34
C GLY A 29 -7.98 15.61 16.42
N GLY A 30 -7.36 15.23 15.30
CA GLY A 30 -6.38 14.15 15.16
C GLY A 30 -4.96 14.68 14.88
N SER A 31 -4.06 13.73 14.66
CA SER A 31 -2.64 13.96 14.36
C SER A 31 -2.15 12.91 13.35
N PHE A 32 -0.89 12.97 12.93
CA PHE A 32 -0.26 11.93 12.09
C PHE A 32 -0.26 10.55 12.76
N ASP A 33 -0.27 10.47 14.08
CA ASP A 33 -0.34 9.19 14.81
C ASP A 33 -1.68 8.47 14.60
N ASP A 34 -2.72 9.17 14.16
CA ASP A 34 -4.03 8.60 13.88
C ASP A 34 -4.12 8.00 12.46
N ILE A 35 -3.12 8.21 11.59
CA ILE A 35 -3.13 7.64 10.24
C ILE A 35 -2.88 6.14 10.31
N ALA A 36 -3.81 5.36 9.78
CA ALA A 36 -3.68 3.91 9.66
C ALA A 36 -3.03 3.50 8.33
N HIS A 37 -3.41 4.15 7.24
CA HIS A 37 -2.99 3.75 5.90
C HIS A 37 -2.69 4.97 5.01
N LEU A 38 -1.58 4.89 4.30
CA LEU A 38 -1.24 5.81 3.22
C LEU A 38 -1.24 5.05 1.89
N LYS A 39 -2.02 5.54 0.91
CA LYS A 39 -1.93 5.10 -0.48
C LYS A 39 -1.20 6.16 -1.29
N LEU A 40 -0.10 5.75 -1.88
CA LEU A 40 0.78 6.60 -2.68
C LEU A 40 0.52 6.31 -4.16
N CYS A 41 -0.22 7.21 -4.81
CA CYS A 41 -0.43 7.19 -6.26
C CYS A 41 0.70 8.00 -6.89
N VAL A 42 1.66 7.31 -7.49
CA VAL A 42 2.88 7.92 -8.01
C VAL A 42 2.81 7.97 -9.54
N LYS A 43 3.32 9.03 -10.13
CA LYS A 43 3.46 9.09 -11.57
C LYS A 43 4.40 7.99 -12.05
N HIS A 44 3.93 7.16 -12.98
CA HIS A 44 4.69 6.02 -13.48
C HIS A 44 5.93 6.43 -14.31
N ASN A 45 6.87 5.50 -14.47
CA ASN A 45 8.17 5.69 -15.16
C ASN A 45 8.99 6.87 -14.61
N SER A 46 8.88 7.13 -13.32
CA SER A 46 9.52 8.28 -12.71
C SER A 46 10.62 7.84 -11.75
N THR A 47 11.79 8.39 -12.00
CA THR A 47 12.97 8.29 -11.13
C THR A 47 13.57 9.68 -10.97
N GLU A 48 14.14 9.96 -9.81
CA GLU A 48 14.89 11.18 -9.59
C GLU A 48 16.15 11.22 -10.45
N ALA A 49 16.68 12.40 -10.70
CA ALA A 49 17.87 12.60 -11.53
C ALA A 49 19.13 11.88 -10.98
N ASP A 50 19.16 11.59 -9.67
CA ASP A 50 20.21 10.83 -8.99
C ASP A 50 20.00 9.30 -9.02
N GLY A 51 18.92 8.84 -9.66
CA GLY A 51 18.57 7.43 -9.76
C GLY A 51 17.72 6.88 -8.58
N THR A 52 17.39 7.72 -7.59
CA THR A 52 16.52 7.36 -6.47
C THR A 52 15.10 7.13 -7.00
N SER A 53 14.43 6.08 -6.56
CA SER A 53 13.05 5.85 -6.92
C SER A 53 12.13 6.91 -6.29
N PHE A 54 11.01 7.21 -6.94
CA PHE A 54 10.03 8.13 -6.37
C PHE A 54 9.49 7.62 -5.04
N LEU A 55 9.27 6.31 -4.92
CA LEU A 55 8.83 5.71 -3.67
C LEU A 55 9.81 5.98 -2.52
N ASP A 56 11.11 5.71 -2.73
CA ASP A 56 12.12 5.92 -1.68
C ASP A 56 12.15 7.39 -1.26
N ARG A 57 12.11 8.32 -2.22
CA ARG A 57 12.09 9.75 -1.96
C ARG A 57 10.86 10.18 -1.15
N ILE A 58 9.67 9.67 -1.49
CA ILE A 58 8.43 9.96 -0.77
C ILE A 58 8.50 9.42 0.64
N LEU A 59 8.97 8.18 0.81
CA LEU A 59 9.08 7.54 2.13
C LEU A 59 10.08 8.25 3.03
N ASP A 60 11.20 8.74 2.49
CA ASP A 60 12.17 9.54 3.26
C ASP A 60 11.54 10.84 3.79
N VAL A 61 10.74 11.53 2.96
CA VAL A 61 10.00 12.71 3.42
C VAL A 61 8.89 12.30 4.39
N THR A 62 8.21 11.19 4.16
CA THR A 62 7.14 10.70 5.05
C THR A 62 7.65 10.47 6.47
N LYS A 63 8.87 9.96 6.63
CA LYS A 63 9.51 9.76 7.94
C LYS A 63 9.68 11.06 8.75
N GLU A 64 9.70 12.22 8.09
CA GLU A 64 9.75 13.52 8.78
C GLU A 64 8.45 13.82 9.56
N TYR A 65 7.33 13.19 9.19
CA TYR A 65 5.98 13.46 9.73
C TYR A 65 5.45 12.32 10.60
N VAL A 66 5.77 11.08 10.26
CA VAL A 66 5.33 9.91 11.00
C VAL A 66 6.47 9.38 11.88
N GLY A 67 6.16 9.03 13.12
CA GLY A 67 7.13 8.45 14.05
C GLY A 67 7.41 6.97 13.77
N GLU A 68 8.10 6.30 14.71
CA GLU A 68 8.44 4.87 14.64
C GLU A 68 7.23 3.93 14.53
N ASN A 69 6.01 4.43 14.79
CA ASN A 69 4.75 3.73 14.63
C ASN A 69 3.98 4.26 13.42
N GLY A 70 4.64 4.37 12.29
CA GLY A 70 4.06 4.87 11.04
C GLY A 70 2.84 4.06 10.54
N PRO A 71 2.13 4.58 9.54
CA PRO A 71 1.01 3.90 8.91
C PRO A 71 1.49 2.73 8.06
N VAL A 72 0.57 1.81 7.70
CA VAL A 72 0.83 0.91 6.58
C VAL A 72 0.82 1.68 5.27
N VAL A 73 1.57 1.21 4.29
CA VAL A 73 1.74 1.89 3.00
C VAL A 73 1.37 0.97 1.84
N THR A 74 0.66 1.51 0.86
CA THR A 74 0.44 0.91 -0.46
C THR A 74 0.90 1.89 -1.52
N CYS A 75 1.73 1.46 -2.48
CA CYS A 75 2.25 2.32 -3.53
C CYS A 75 2.06 1.69 -4.90
N PHE A 76 1.61 2.49 -5.88
CA PHE A 76 1.45 2.05 -7.26
C PHE A 76 1.56 3.23 -8.24
N GLY A 77 2.04 2.93 -9.44
CA GLY A 77 2.23 3.91 -10.50
C GLY A 77 1.00 4.08 -11.39
N VAL A 78 0.59 5.33 -11.59
CA VAL A 78 -0.59 5.72 -12.39
C VAL A 78 -0.32 6.96 -13.21
N ASP A 79 -1.24 7.30 -14.13
CA ASP A 79 -1.34 8.63 -14.70
C ASP A 79 -2.09 9.55 -13.74
N LEU A 80 -1.49 10.67 -13.39
CA LEU A 80 -2.11 11.67 -12.52
C LEU A 80 -2.86 12.74 -13.33
N LEU A 81 -3.91 13.31 -12.74
CA LEU A 81 -4.88 14.15 -13.45
C LEU A 81 -4.32 15.48 -13.96
N TYR A 82 -3.31 16.03 -13.29
CA TYR A 82 -2.83 17.37 -13.62
C TYR A 82 -1.37 17.35 -14.10
N PRO A 83 -1.03 18.10 -15.17
CA PRO A 83 0.35 18.26 -15.59
C PRO A 83 1.24 18.79 -14.44
N GLY A 84 2.40 18.18 -14.25
CA GLY A 84 3.35 18.57 -13.21
C GLY A 84 3.02 18.04 -11.81
N LEU A 85 1.98 17.22 -11.66
CA LEU A 85 1.72 16.45 -10.46
C LEU A 85 2.48 15.13 -10.57
N ASP A 86 3.32 14.83 -9.60
CA ASP A 86 4.14 13.63 -9.56
C ASP A 86 3.68 12.65 -8.46
N LEU A 87 2.82 13.12 -7.53
CA LEU A 87 2.33 12.34 -6.40
C LEU A 87 0.92 12.78 -5.99
N GLU A 88 0.12 11.80 -5.60
CA GLU A 88 -1.15 11.94 -4.88
C GLU A 88 -1.13 11.03 -3.66
N ILE A 89 -1.52 11.51 -2.48
CA ILE A 89 -1.56 10.70 -1.26
C ILE A 89 -2.99 10.64 -0.74
N ASP A 90 -3.53 9.43 -0.65
CA ASP A 90 -4.78 9.15 0.07
C ASP A 90 -4.42 8.67 1.47
N ALA A 91 -4.89 9.38 2.49
CA ALA A 91 -4.62 9.09 3.89
C ALA A 91 -5.90 8.68 4.62
N MET A 92 -5.88 7.49 5.21
CA MET A 92 -6.97 7.00 6.05
C MET A 92 -6.54 7.07 7.51
N ALA A 93 -7.29 7.83 8.30
CA ALA A 93 -7.02 8.03 9.73
C ALA A 93 -8.27 7.72 10.56
N PHE A 94 -8.05 7.21 11.75
CA PHE A 94 -9.12 6.98 12.71
C PHE A 94 -8.67 7.39 14.11
N LYS A 95 -9.58 8.01 14.83
CA LYS A 95 -9.35 8.36 16.23
C LYS A 95 -9.85 7.19 17.09
N SER A 96 -8.92 6.42 17.62
CA SER A 96 -9.24 5.31 18.51
C SER A 96 -8.79 5.61 19.94
N ASN A 97 -9.66 5.30 20.90
CA ASN A 97 -9.28 5.25 22.30
C ASN A 97 -8.58 3.94 22.67
N HIS A 98 -8.40 3.05 21.70
CA HIS A 98 -7.78 1.74 21.86
C HIS A 98 -6.29 1.80 21.52
N GLN A 99 -5.54 0.92 22.15
CA GLN A 99 -4.11 0.79 21.86
C GLN A 99 -3.92 0.33 20.41
N ARG A 100 -3.17 1.13 19.66
CA ARG A 100 -2.70 0.74 18.32
C ARG A 100 -1.51 -0.20 18.46
N MET A 101 -1.57 -1.34 17.78
CA MET A 101 -0.45 -2.28 17.68
C MET A 101 0.08 -2.28 16.25
N THR A 102 1.39 -2.16 16.11
CA THR A 102 2.10 -2.18 14.84
C THR A 102 2.74 -3.56 14.69
N LEU A 103 2.41 -4.27 13.64
CA LEU A 103 2.81 -5.66 13.45
C LEU A 103 3.49 -5.84 12.08
N GLY A 104 4.54 -6.65 12.06
CA GLY A 104 5.22 -7.10 10.86
C GLY A 104 6.04 -8.34 11.14
N PRO A 105 6.35 -9.18 10.15
CA PRO A 105 7.20 -10.33 10.33
C PRO A 105 8.56 -9.92 10.89
N ALA A 106 9.09 -10.71 11.83
CA ALA A 106 10.41 -10.48 12.38
C ALA A 106 11.44 -10.48 11.24
N GLY A 107 12.13 -9.36 11.05
CA GLY A 107 13.12 -9.18 9.98
C GLY A 107 12.57 -8.56 8.69
N SER A 108 11.29 -8.20 8.62
CA SER A 108 10.78 -7.37 7.54
C SER A 108 11.57 -6.06 7.50
N LYS A 109 12.37 -5.89 6.45
CA LYS A 109 13.18 -4.69 6.21
C LYS A 109 12.50 -3.74 5.23
N VAL A 110 11.23 -3.99 4.95
CA VAL A 110 10.46 -3.06 4.12
C VAL A 110 10.44 -1.75 4.88
N HIS A 111 11.17 -0.79 4.34
CA HIS A 111 11.22 0.60 4.80
C HIS A 111 11.85 0.85 6.19
N ASP A 112 12.94 0.12 6.53
CA ASP A 112 13.77 0.40 7.73
C ASP A 112 12.98 0.37 9.06
N GLY A 113 11.85 -0.36 9.12
CA GLY A 113 11.03 -0.51 10.31
C GLY A 113 10.09 0.67 10.63
N TYR A 114 10.06 1.71 9.79
CA TYR A 114 9.12 2.82 9.96
C TYR A 114 7.69 2.50 9.52
N PHE A 115 7.55 1.59 8.55
CA PHE A 115 6.25 1.27 7.97
C PHE A 115 5.95 -0.21 8.21
N PRO A 116 4.98 -0.53 9.09
CA PRO A 116 4.63 -1.90 9.40
C PRO A 116 3.88 -2.56 8.26
N ASP A 117 3.87 -3.89 8.24
CA ASP A 117 3.02 -4.66 7.32
C ASP A 117 1.54 -4.57 7.71
N SER A 118 1.24 -4.46 9.01
CA SER A 118 -0.12 -4.26 9.50
C SER A 118 -0.21 -3.41 10.75
N ILE A 119 -1.40 -2.85 10.95
CA ILE A 119 -1.79 -2.14 12.17
C ILE A 119 -3.10 -2.74 12.65
N ARG A 120 -3.15 -3.10 13.92
CA ARG A 120 -4.39 -3.46 14.60
C ARG A 120 -4.83 -2.36 15.53
N ALA A 121 -6.10 -1.94 15.44
CA ALA A 121 -6.75 -1.03 16.36
C ALA A 121 -8.13 -1.57 16.73
N SER A 122 -8.26 -2.12 17.93
CA SER A 122 -9.48 -2.82 18.36
C SER A 122 -9.76 -4.04 17.46
N ASP A 123 -10.90 -4.07 16.83
CA ASP A 123 -11.38 -5.11 15.91
C ASP A 123 -10.94 -4.92 14.46
N GLU A 124 -10.39 -3.76 14.12
CA GLU A 124 -9.91 -3.47 12.77
C GLU A 124 -8.43 -3.82 12.60
N ILE A 125 -8.10 -4.45 11.49
CA ILE A 125 -6.73 -4.75 11.06
C ILE A 125 -6.52 -4.17 9.67
N TRP A 126 -5.54 -3.28 9.56
CA TRP A 126 -5.14 -2.63 8.32
C TRP A 126 -3.85 -3.25 7.83
N VAL A 127 -3.85 -3.81 6.63
CA VAL A 127 -2.67 -4.43 6.00
C VAL A 127 -2.25 -3.59 4.81
N GLY A 128 -0.99 -3.19 4.80
CA GLY A 128 -0.37 -2.45 3.68
C GLY A 128 -0.18 -3.31 2.44
N GLY A 129 0.26 -2.68 1.37
CA GLY A 129 0.45 -3.34 0.08
C GLY A 129 1.45 -4.49 0.15
N GLN A 130 0.97 -5.72 0.11
CA GLN A 130 1.78 -6.93 0.04
C GLN A 130 2.14 -7.24 -1.41
N VAL A 131 3.40 -7.57 -1.66
CA VAL A 131 3.96 -7.85 -2.99
C VAL A 131 4.79 -9.13 -2.98
N ALA A 132 5.05 -9.69 -4.16
CA ALA A 132 5.84 -10.91 -4.31
C ALA A 132 7.36 -10.62 -4.25
N GLN A 133 7.85 -10.30 -3.06
CA GLN A 133 9.27 -10.07 -2.78
C GLN A 133 9.80 -11.05 -1.73
N SER A 134 11.09 -11.40 -1.84
CA SER A 134 11.80 -12.10 -0.77
C SER A 134 12.14 -11.15 0.39
N ASP A 135 12.62 -11.68 1.51
CA ASP A 135 13.12 -10.88 2.65
C ASP A 135 14.33 -10.01 2.28
N ALA A 136 15.01 -10.34 1.20
CA ALA A 136 16.11 -9.54 0.63
C ALA A 136 15.62 -8.43 -0.32
N GLY A 137 14.30 -8.32 -0.54
CA GLY A 137 13.70 -7.35 -1.46
C GLY A 137 13.76 -7.76 -2.93
N GLU A 138 14.10 -9.01 -3.25
CA GLU A 138 14.16 -9.50 -4.63
C GLU A 138 12.76 -9.90 -5.11
N VAL A 139 12.41 -9.55 -6.36
CA VAL A 139 11.13 -9.96 -6.97
C VAL A 139 11.10 -11.47 -7.15
N MET A 140 10.08 -12.09 -6.61
CA MET A 140 9.82 -13.53 -6.74
C MET A 140 8.92 -13.82 -7.94
N ALA A 141 9.14 -14.96 -8.61
CA ALA A 141 8.38 -15.41 -9.77
C ALA A 141 8.16 -14.33 -10.85
N PRO A 142 9.22 -13.68 -11.35
CA PRO A 142 9.08 -12.62 -12.35
C PRO A 142 8.41 -13.17 -13.62
N GLY A 143 7.40 -12.45 -14.12
CA GLY A 143 6.64 -12.84 -15.30
C GLY A 143 5.51 -13.85 -15.08
N ASP A 144 5.34 -14.38 -13.86
CA ASP A 144 4.27 -15.32 -13.51
C ASP A 144 3.30 -14.69 -12.50
N ILE A 145 2.20 -14.11 -13.00
CA ILE A 145 1.18 -13.46 -12.17
C ILE A 145 0.47 -14.44 -11.24
N ARG A 146 0.32 -15.71 -11.64
CA ARG A 146 -0.35 -16.73 -10.80
C ARG A 146 0.48 -17.05 -9.58
N GLU A 147 1.78 -17.26 -9.78
CA GLU A 147 2.68 -17.55 -8.67
C GLU A 147 2.89 -16.31 -7.80
N GLN A 148 3.01 -15.11 -8.39
CA GLN A 148 3.04 -13.88 -7.61
C GLN A 148 1.75 -13.68 -6.80
N ALA A 149 0.57 -13.95 -7.35
CA ALA A 149 -0.69 -13.90 -6.63
C ALA A 149 -0.71 -14.85 -5.43
N ARG A 150 -0.22 -16.10 -5.63
CA ARG A 150 -0.10 -17.08 -4.53
C ARG A 150 0.80 -16.56 -3.40
N ILE A 151 1.93 -15.98 -3.75
CA ILE A 151 2.86 -15.40 -2.78
C ILE A 151 2.21 -14.22 -2.03
N VAL A 152 1.55 -13.31 -2.76
CA VAL A 152 0.89 -12.14 -2.18
C VAL A 152 -0.22 -12.55 -1.20
N PHE A 153 -1.10 -13.49 -1.59
CA PHE A 153 -2.18 -13.93 -0.71
C PHE A 153 -1.67 -14.78 0.46
N GLN A 154 -0.54 -15.49 0.29
CA GLN A 154 0.13 -16.15 1.42
C GLN A 154 0.68 -15.12 2.40
N ARG A 155 1.30 -14.04 1.91
CA ARG A 155 1.78 -12.95 2.78
C ARG A 155 0.64 -12.27 3.53
N LEU A 156 -0.50 -12.00 2.87
CA LEU A 156 -1.70 -11.50 3.57
C LEU A 156 -2.12 -12.43 4.70
N ARG A 157 -2.15 -13.75 4.45
CA ARG A 157 -2.45 -14.76 5.48
C ARG A 157 -1.49 -14.70 6.65
N ASP A 158 -0.18 -14.64 6.36
CA ASP A 158 0.86 -14.64 7.39
C ASP A 158 0.83 -13.35 8.22
N VAL A 159 0.60 -12.19 7.58
CA VAL A 159 0.47 -10.91 8.27
C VAL A 159 -0.79 -10.85 9.13
N LEU A 160 -1.93 -11.34 8.63
CA LEU A 160 -3.18 -11.39 9.39
C LEU A 160 -3.07 -12.32 10.59
N ALA A 161 -2.36 -13.44 10.45
CA ALA A 161 -2.15 -14.39 11.56
C ALA A 161 -1.39 -13.76 12.75
N LEU A 162 -0.57 -12.72 12.55
CA LEU A 162 0.05 -11.97 13.64
C LEU A 162 -0.96 -11.25 14.53
N SER A 163 -2.17 -11.05 14.02
CA SER A 163 -3.30 -10.40 14.71
C SER A 163 -4.43 -11.41 15.04
N ASP A 164 -4.13 -12.72 15.08
CA ASP A 164 -5.13 -13.76 15.28
C ASP A 164 -6.30 -13.70 14.29
N ALA A 165 -6.03 -13.27 13.04
CA ALA A 165 -6.99 -13.16 11.95
C ALA A 165 -6.61 -14.06 10.77
N SER A 166 -7.54 -14.24 9.85
CA SER A 166 -7.41 -15.08 8.66
C SER A 166 -7.86 -14.33 7.39
N LEU A 167 -7.73 -14.95 6.23
CA LEU A 167 -8.25 -14.41 4.98
C LEU A 167 -9.79 -14.28 5.00
N ASP A 168 -10.48 -15.10 5.79
CA ASP A 168 -11.95 -15.06 5.91
C ASP A 168 -12.46 -13.82 6.69
N ASP A 169 -11.58 -13.17 7.45
CA ASP A 169 -11.89 -11.94 8.19
C ASP A 169 -11.74 -10.68 7.34
N ILE A 170 -11.22 -10.79 6.11
CA ILE A 170 -11.07 -9.64 5.21
C ILE A 170 -12.44 -9.13 4.77
N VAL A 171 -12.74 -7.87 5.07
CA VAL A 171 -13.98 -7.19 4.67
C VAL A 171 -13.80 -6.33 3.42
N LYS A 172 -12.59 -5.83 3.19
CA LYS A 172 -12.23 -5.04 2.00
C LYS A 172 -10.83 -5.40 1.52
N MET A 173 -10.67 -5.55 0.21
CA MET A 173 -9.38 -5.75 -0.44
C MET A 173 -9.26 -4.88 -1.69
N ASN A 174 -8.11 -4.21 -1.87
CA ASN A 174 -7.75 -3.63 -3.15
C ASN A 174 -6.68 -4.51 -3.78
N LEU A 175 -6.83 -4.76 -5.07
CA LEU A 175 -5.94 -5.59 -5.85
C LEU A 175 -5.37 -4.76 -6.99
N PHE A 176 -4.11 -4.37 -6.88
CA PHE A 176 -3.41 -3.65 -7.93
C PHE A 176 -2.65 -4.65 -8.79
N PHE A 177 -2.77 -4.54 -10.11
CA PHE A 177 -2.09 -5.44 -11.01
C PHE A 177 -1.59 -4.71 -12.25
N THR A 178 -0.45 -5.16 -12.77
CA THR A 178 0.08 -4.69 -14.04
C THR A 178 -0.34 -5.67 -15.13
N ALA A 179 -0.70 -5.16 -16.28
CA ALA A 179 -1.03 -5.97 -17.45
C ALA A 179 -0.19 -5.53 -18.62
N SER A 180 0.58 -6.45 -19.19
CA SER A 180 1.44 -6.21 -20.34
C SER A 180 0.74 -6.47 -21.68
N GLY A 181 -0.39 -7.18 -21.65
CA GLY A 181 -1.16 -7.60 -22.83
C GLY A 181 -2.33 -6.67 -23.18
N GLU A 182 -2.95 -6.94 -24.32
CA GLU A 182 -4.19 -6.28 -24.75
C GLU A 182 -5.39 -6.75 -23.91
N ASP A 183 -5.37 -7.99 -23.39
CA ASP A 183 -6.43 -8.55 -22.56
C ASP A 183 -6.10 -8.44 -21.05
N VAL A 184 -6.37 -7.26 -20.52
CA VAL A 184 -6.24 -6.94 -19.08
C VAL A 184 -7.05 -7.88 -18.18
N LYS A 185 -8.13 -8.48 -18.72
CA LYS A 185 -9.00 -9.37 -17.94
C LYS A 185 -8.34 -10.72 -17.67
N GLU A 186 -7.49 -11.18 -18.57
CA GLU A 186 -6.86 -12.49 -18.42
C GLU A 186 -5.95 -12.52 -17.18
N GLU A 187 -5.14 -11.48 -16.99
CA GLU A 187 -4.27 -11.37 -15.80
C GLU A 187 -5.08 -11.22 -14.50
N LEU A 188 -6.13 -10.41 -14.53
CA LEU A 188 -7.03 -10.30 -13.37
C LEU A 188 -7.70 -11.64 -13.04
N HIS A 189 -8.24 -12.33 -14.04
CA HIS A 189 -8.89 -13.63 -13.83
C HIS A 189 -7.88 -14.69 -13.33
N ALA A 190 -6.62 -14.62 -13.79
CA ALA A 190 -5.57 -15.49 -13.31
C ALA A 190 -5.30 -15.30 -11.81
N ALA A 191 -5.23 -14.05 -11.34
CA ALA A 191 -5.05 -13.74 -9.94
C ALA A 191 -6.29 -14.10 -9.10
N MET A 192 -7.50 -13.82 -9.61
CA MET A 192 -8.74 -14.16 -8.93
C MET A 192 -8.94 -15.66 -8.74
N ALA A 193 -8.53 -16.49 -9.71
CA ALA A 193 -8.57 -17.93 -9.57
C ALA A 193 -7.70 -18.45 -8.41
N ILE A 194 -6.55 -17.80 -8.16
CA ILE A 194 -5.70 -18.12 -7.00
C ILE A 194 -6.38 -17.67 -5.68
N TRP A 195 -7.05 -16.51 -5.68
CA TRP A 195 -7.82 -16.08 -4.53
C TRP A 195 -8.92 -17.09 -4.14
N GLU A 196 -9.72 -17.52 -5.12
CA GLU A 196 -10.78 -18.51 -4.92
C GLU A 196 -10.25 -19.86 -4.40
N GLU A 197 -9.04 -20.26 -4.87
CA GLU A 197 -8.37 -21.48 -4.38
C GLU A 197 -7.94 -21.33 -2.91
N MET A 198 -7.36 -20.17 -2.55
CA MET A 198 -6.74 -19.97 -1.23
C MET A 198 -7.70 -19.50 -0.15
N ALA A 199 -8.80 -18.86 -0.52
CA ALA A 199 -9.80 -18.28 0.38
C ALA A 199 -11.23 -18.51 -0.12
N PRO A 200 -11.66 -19.79 -0.28
CA PRO A 200 -12.94 -20.13 -0.90
C PRO A 200 -14.18 -19.62 -0.15
N ASN A 201 -14.03 -19.30 1.14
CA ASN A 201 -15.12 -18.77 1.97
C ASN A 201 -15.07 -17.25 2.16
N ALA A 202 -13.99 -16.60 1.72
CA ALA A 202 -13.82 -15.15 1.89
C ALA A 202 -14.45 -14.40 0.72
N HIS A 203 -15.35 -13.45 1.03
CA HIS A 203 -16.05 -12.63 0.05
C HIS A 203 -15.92 -11.13 0.37
N PRO A 204 -14.69 -10.57 0.37
CA PRO A 204 -14.48 -9.16 0.66
C PRO A 204 -15.08 -8.27 -0.43
N ALA A 205 -15.40 -7.03 -0.05
CA ALA A 205 -15.59 -5.98 -1.06
C ALA A 205 -14.26 -5.73 -1.78
N MET A 206 -14.12 -6.22 -3.00
CA MET A 206 -12.87 -6.18 -3.77
C MET A 206 -12.88 -5.05 -4.81
N THR A 207 -11.77 -4.33 -4.89
CA THR A 207 -11.54 -3.29 -5.90
C THR A 207 -10.27 -3.63 -6.69
N PRO A 208 -10.40 -4.24 -7.88
CA PRO A 208 -9.26 -4.44 -8.77
C PRO A 208 -8.93 -3.12 -9.49
N VAL A 209 -7.65 -2.76 -9.50
CA VAL A 209 -7.12 -1.55 -10.13
C VAL A 209 -5.95 -1.92 -11.02
N ARG A 210 -6.03 -1.58 -12.31
CA ARG A 210 -4.87 -1.66 -13.18
C ARG A 210 -3.90 -0.54 -12.86
N ALA A 211 -2.67 -0.89 -12.48
CA ALA A 211 -1.55 0.02 -12.34
C ALA A 211 -0.63 -0.07 -13.56
N TYR A 212 0.10 0.99 -13.85
CA TYR A 212 1.16 0.94 -14.87
C TYR A 212 2.41 0.26 -14.34
N GLU A 213 2.71 0.47 -13.06
CA GLU A 213 3.80 -0.17 -12.35
C GLU A 213 3.47 -0.31 -10.86
N LEU A 214 4.19 -1.17 -10.18
CA LEU A 214 4.18 -1.32 -8.73
C LEU A 214 5.51 -0.80 -8.17
N SER A 215 5.72 -0.95 -6.87
CA SER A 215 6.88 -0.41 -6.16
C SER A 215 8.25 -0.82 -6.73
N GLN A 216 8.31 -1.88 -7.53
CA GLN A 216 9.54 -2.37 -8.14
C GLN A 216 9.26 -3.02 -9.50
N PRO A 217 10.15 -2.85 -10.51
CA PRO A 217 10.03 -3.53 -11.80
C PRO A 217 9.97 -5.06 -11.64
N GLY A 218 9.05 -5.69 -12.38
CA GLY A 218 8.85 -7.15 -12.34
C GLY A 218 7.79 -7.61 -11.33
N LEU A 219 7.31 -6.74 -10.45
CA LEU A 219 6.10 -7.00 -9.67
C LEU A 219 4.87 -6.88 -10.58
N LEU A 220 3.99 -7.85 -10.52
CA LEU A 220 2.80 -7.94 -11.38
C LEU A 220 1.51 -7.76 -10.59
N ILE A 221 1.55 -7.97 -9.26
CA ILE A 221 0.38 -7.90 -8.41
C ILE A 221 0.77 -7.42 -7.00
N GLN A 222 -0.10 -6.61 -6.42
CA GLN A 222 -0.05 -6.13 -5.04
C GLN A 222 -1.46 -6.17 -4.45
N ALA A 223 -1.59 -6.49 -3.18
CA ALA A 223 -2.85 -6.41 -2.46
C ALA A 223 -2.70 -5.71 -1.12
N ASP A 224 -3.65 -4.84 -0.79
CA ASP A 224 -3.88 -4.32 0.55
C ASP A 224 -5.26 -4.74 1.05
N CYS A 225 -5.46 -4.80 2.36
CA CYS A 225 -6.76 -5.17 2.89
C CYS A 225 -7.07 -4.51 4.23
N ILE A 226 -8.37 -4.54 4.54
CA ILE A 226 -8.91 -4.30 5.88
C ILE A 226 -9.62 -5.58 6.31
N ALA A 227 -9.24 -6.09 7.48
CA ALA A 227 -9.91 -7.21 8.11
C ALA A 227 -10.58 -6.76 9.41
N MET A 228 -11.62 -7.48 9.83
CA MET A 228 -12.33 -7.25 11.09
C MET A 228 -12.49 -8.56 11.84
N THR A 229 -12.10 -8.53 13.11
CA THR A 229 -12.28 -9.69 14.00
C THR A 229 -13.26 -9.33 15.11
N SER A 230 -14.10 -10.29 15.51
CA SER A 230 -14.87 -10.13 16.75
C SER A 230 -13.92 -10.23 17.94
N ILE A 231 -14.01 -9.29 18.88
CA ILE A 231 -13.31 -9.35 20.16
C ILE A 231 -14.03 -10.30 21.09
#